data_44cb3104ff8c71f5ed5307f842c1c35c
#
_entry.id   44cb3104ff8c71f5ed5307f842c1c35c
#
_cell.length_a   1.000
_cell.length_b   1.000
_cell.length_c   1.000
_cell.angle_alpha   90.00
_cell.angle_beta   90.00
_cell.angle_gamma   90.00
#
_symmetry.space_group_name_H-M   'P 1'
#
loop_
_entity.id
_entity.type
_entity.pdbx_description
1 polymer ?
#
loop_
_entity_poly.entity_id
_entity_poly.type
_entity_poly.pdbx_seq_one_letter_code
_entity_poly.pdbx_strand_id
1 'polypeptide(L)'
;MKLVLNLIFLIVFGVGFSQNNTSYWQQKADYKIAIDLDVETHQYKGVQELTYTNNSPDTLYRVFYHLYFNAFQPGSEMDIRSRNIEDSDKRVGNRISKLLPSEIGFIKPQRLTQDGVLLSFEIAGTILEVDLNTPILPNKSTVFTMDWDAQIPIQVRRSGRNNAEGIAYSMTQWFPKIAEYDFEGWHAVPYIAREFHSVWGDYDVRIKLDENYIIGGTGYLQNSDKKGLGEKTKGSTRTWHFKAPNVHDFAWAADKNFIHDTYKGPNGVILNFYYKNDPEIIENWKNLQEKTAQLLSYFNKHIGDYPYKQYSVIQGGDGGMEYAMCTLITGKRKLESLIGVTAHELAHTWFQFLLATNESKHEWMDEGFTSYISNLAMNEIMKEGKDNPNSNSYRGYSYIATSGKEQPQSTQADRYTTNTGYSIAAYSKGAVFLSQLEYVIGKDNLNKTLLRYYKEWAFKHPTPNDFIRVAEKVSGAELDWYLTDWTQTTNTIDYGIKNIVSEKEKTTITIERIGLMPMPIDIKVTYEDGKMDNFYIPLQMMRTNKPNPRIGESWTVLPDWAWAYPNYSFVLKKDKRIKSIVIDDSGLMADINLENNTYNLK
;
A
#
# COMPACT_ATOMS: atom_id res chain seq x y z
N MET A 1 -84.60 15.21 -16.11
CA MET A 1 -83.39 15.86 -15.61
C MET A 1 -82.45 14.77 -15.04
N LYS A 2 -81.56 14.26 -15.88
CA LYS A 2 -80.68 13.13 -15.55
C LYS A 2 -79.29 13.67 -15.20
N LEU A 3 -78.86 13.42 -13.97
CA LEU A 3 -77.50 13.72 -13.49
C LEU A 3 -76.59 12.60 -14.00
N VAL A 4 -75.58 12.95 -14.80
CA VAL A 4 -74.51 12.03 -15.22
C VAL A 4 -73.31 12.27 -14.28
N LEU A 5 -73.00 11.27 -13.47
CA LEU A 5 -71.80 11.26 -12.56
C LEU A 5 -70.59 10.73 -13.33
N ASN A 6 -69.67 11.59 -13.68
CA ASN A 6 -68.40 11.18 -14.27
C ASN A 6 -67.40 10.80 -13.17
N LEU A 7 -67.11 9.50 -13.07
CA LEU A 7 -66.02 8.96 -12.21
C LEU A 7 -64.74 9.06 -13.00
N ILE A 8 -63.86 9.98 -12.60
CA ILE A 8 -62.47 10.06 -13.12
C ILE A 8 -61.61 9.10 -12.29
N PHE A 9 -61.19 8.00 -12.91
CA PHE A 9 -60.17 7.10 -12.35
C PHE A 9 -58.77 7.74 -12.55
N LEU A 10 -58.19 8.28 -11.47
CA LEU A 10 -56.80 8.73 -11.46
C LEU A 10 -55.90 7.48 -11.28
N ILE A 11 -55.31 6.96 -12.37
CA ILE A 11 -54.27 5.95 -12.30
C ILE A 11 -52.98 6.68 -11.94
N VAL A 12 -52.57 6.62 -10.66
CA VAL A 12 -51.26 7.04 -10.23
C VAL A 12 -50.26 5.94 -10.63
N PHE A 13 -49.57 6.14 -11.74
CA PHE A 13 -48.34 5.38 -12.02
C PHE A 13 -47.28 5.79 -10.98
N GLY A 14 -47.15 5.02 -9.94
CA GLY A 14 -46.00 5.06 -9.07
C GLY A 14 -44.76 4.59 -9.85
N VAL A 15 -44.05 5.53 -10.46
CA VAL A 15 -42.69 5.27 -10.94
C VAL A 15 -41.84 5.09 -9.68
N GLY A 16 -41.72 3.86 -9.26
CA GLY A 16 -40.71 3.49 -8.29
C GLY A 16 -39.33 3.80 -8.91
N PHE A 17 -38.80 4.98 -8.64
CA PHE A 17 -37.36 5.17 -8.76
C PHE A 17 -36.72 4.22 -7.75
N SER A 18 -36.32 3.05 -8.22
CA SER A 18 -35.27 2.31 -7.53
C SER A 18 -34.09 3.25 -7.51
N GLN A 19 -33.92 3.99 -6.41
CA GLN A 19 -32.61 4.52 -6.07
C GLN A 19 -31.75 3.27 -5.88
N ASN A 20 -31.01 2.88 -6.92
CA ASN A 20 -29.82 2.11 -6.75
C ASN A 20 -28.89 3.01 -5.90
N ASN A 21 -29.06 2.95 -4.58
CA ASN A 21 -28.02 3.34 -3.67
C ASN A 21 -26.87 2.36 -3.97
N THR A 22 -25.96 2.78 -4.83
CA THR A 22 -24.63 2.16 -4.94
C THR A 22 -23.87 2.51 -3.67
N SER A 23 -24.37 2.03 -2.52
CA SER A 23 -23.63 2.10 -1.28
C SER A 23 -22.43 1.19 -1.42
N TYR A 24 -21.25 1.66 -0.93
CA TYR A 24 -20.07 0.82 -0.82
C TYR A 24 -20.41 -0.51 -0.13
N TRP A 25 -19.93 -1.61 -0.68
CA TRP A 25 -20.01 -2.94 -0.12
C TRP A 25 -18.64 -3.64 -0.24
N GLN A 26 -18.39 -4.58 0.62
CA GLN A 26 -17.24 -5.48 0.57
C GLN A 26 -17.64 -6.80 1.20
N GLN A 27 -16.97 -7.87 0.83
CA GLN A 27 -17.21 -9.20 1.38
C GLN A 27 -16.73 -9.29 2.84
N LYS A 28 -17.17 -10.33 3.54
CA LYS A 28 -16.67 -10.66 4.88
C LYS A 28 -16.31 -12.13 4.97
N ALA A 29 -15.13 -12.43 5.54
CA ALA A 29 -14.60 -13.78 5.69
C ALA A 29 -14.09 -14.02 7.13
N ASP A 30 -14.92 -14.65 7.96
CA ASP A 30 -14.54 -14.97 9.34
C ASP A 30 -13.94 -16.38 9.42
N TYR A 31 -12.69 -16.46 9.88
CA TYR A 31 -11.92 -17.69 9.91
C TYR A 31 -11.77 -18.28 11.32
N LYS A 32 -11.96 -19.61 11.44
CA LYS A 32 -11.44 -20.41 12.54
C LYS A 32 -10.47 -21.41 11.96
N ILE A 33 -9.19 -21.30 12.30
CA ILE A 33 -8.12 -22.12 11.75
C ILE A 33 -7.40 -22.85 12.89
N ALA A 34 -7.11 -24.13 12.68
CA ALA A 34 -6.24 -24.89 13.56
C ALA A 34 -5.22 -25.68 12.75
N ILE A 35 -3.95 -25.62 13.17
CA ILE A 35 -2.88 -26.42 12.58
C ILE A 35 -2.10 -27.21 13.62
N ASP A 36 -1.58 -28.36 13.22
CA ASP A 36 -0.63 -29.20 13.95
C ASP A 36 0.65 -29.32 13.14
N LEU A 37 1.70 -28.58 13.53
CA LEU A 37 2.98 -28.51 12.82
C LEU A 37 3.97 -29.51 13.41
N ASP A 38 4.40 -30.44 12.58
CA ASP A 38 5.55 -31.30 12.81
C ASP A 38 6.83 -30.55 12.40
N VAL A 39 7.64 -30.20 13.38
CA VAL A 39 8.89 -29.44 13.19
C VAL A 39 10.05 -30.28 12.65
N GLU A 40 9.93 -31.61 12.63
CA GLU A 40 10.94 -32.51 12.07
C GLU A 40 10.74 -32.67 10.54
N THR A 41 9.49 -32.83 10.13
CA THR A 41 9.15 -32.98 8.70
C THR A 41 8.84 -31.65 8.03
N HIS A 42 8.64 -30.57 8.82
CA HIS A 42 8.21 -29.25 8.34
C HIS A 42 6.87 -29.29 7.59
N GLN A 43 6.02 -30.23 7.95
CA GLN A 43 4.68 -30.39 7.42
C GLN A 43 3.64 -30.12 8.49
N TYR A 44 2.46 -29.70 8.08
CA TYR A 44 1.34 -29.55 8.99
C TYR A 44 0.02 -29.99 8.36
N LYS A 45 -0.88 -30.39 9.21
CA LYS A 45 -2.28 -30.59 8.88
C LYS A 45 -3.07 -29.40 9.38
N GLY A 46 -3.92 -28.88 8.53
CA GLY A 46 -4.77 -27.76 8.86
C GLY A 46 -6.24 -28.09 8.67
N VAL A 47 -7.05 -27.47 9.51
CA VAL A 47 -8.51 -27.42 9.37
C VAL A 47 -8.95 -25.98 9.47
N GLN A 48 -9.90 -25.57 8.63
CA GLN A 48 -10.53 -24.26 8.74
C GLN A 48 -12.04 -24.37 8.62
N GLU A 49 -12.73 -23.53 9.38
CA GLU A 49 -14.11 -23.15 9.20
C GLU A 49 -14.12 -21.70 8.79
N LEU A 50 -14.66 -21.42 7.60
CA LEU A 50 -14.79 -20.08 7.05
C LEU A 50 -16.26 -19.74 6.93
N THR A 51 -16.73 -18.72 7.67
CA THR A 51 -18.03 -18.10 7.43
C THR A 51 -17.84 -16.99 6.40
N TYR A 52 -18.33 -17.19 5.21
CA TYR A 52 -18.26 -16.20 4.13
C TYR A 52 -19.62 -15.52 3.95
N THR A 53 -19.62 -14.19 3.97
CA THR A 53 -20.83 -13.37 3.78
C THR A 53 -20.71 -12.61 2.46
N ASN A 54 -21.63 -12.89 1.55
CA ASN A 54 -21.77 -12.18 0.29
C ASN A 54 -22.55 -10.87 0.50
N ASN A 55 -21.85 -9.76 0.62
CA ASN A 55 -22.45 -8.42 0.76
C ASN A 55 -22.64 -7.72 -0.60
N SER A 56 -22.29 -8.38 -1.71
CA SER A 56 -22.50 -7.85 -3.06
C SER A 56 -23.97 -7.93 -3.48
N PRO A 57 -24.37 -7.18 -4.50
CA PRO A 57 -25.69 -7.33 -5.15
C PRO A 57 -25.80 -8.60 -6.00
N ASP A 58 -24.70 -9.33 -6.21
CA ASP A 58 -24.61 -10.45 -7.14
C ASP A 58 -24.85 -11.79 -6.44
N THR A 59 -25.37 -12.77 -7.17
CA THR A 59 -25.40 -14.16 -6.75
C THR A 59 -24.10 -14.84 -7.14
N LEU A 60 -23.39 -15.45 -6.18
CA LEU A 60 -22.12 -16.12 -6.44
C LEU A 60 -22.35 -17.61 -6.66
N TYR A 61 -21.87 -18.13 -7.80
CA TYR A 61 -21.99 -19.53 -8.21
C TYR A 61 -20.69 -20.30 -8.04
N ARG A 62 -19.59 -19.61 -7.79
CA ARG A 62 -18.25 -20.18 -7.55
C ARG A 62 -17.50 -19.31 -6.54
N VAL A 63 -16.46 -19.90 -5.96
CA VAL A 63 -15.47 -19.21 -5.13
C VAL A 63 -14.08 -19.66 -5.52
N PHE A 64 -13.07 -18.85 -5.18
CA PHE A 64 -11.67 -19.14 -5.41
C PHE A 64 -10.89 -19.02 -4.11
N TYR A 65 -9.85 -19.84 -3.97
CA TYR A 65 -8.90 -19.70 -2.87
C TYR A 65 -7.49 -19.60 -3.42
N HIS A 66 -6.66 -18.80 -2.76
CA HIS A 66 -5.23 -18.76 -2.99
C HIS A 66 -4.52 -19.86 -2.20
N LEU A 67 -3.64 -20.59 -2.87
CA LEU A 67 -2.75 -21.62 -2.32
C LEU A 67 -1.31 -21.17 -2.52
N TYR A 68 -0.90 -20.11 -1.80
CA TYR A 68 0.32 -19.37 -2.11
C TYR A 68 1.60 -20.21 -2.06
N PHE A 69 1.70 -21.23 -1.17
CA PHE A 69 2.89 -22.10 -1.11
C PHE A 69 3.14 -22.87 -2.39
N ASN A 70 2.12 -23.09 -3.22
CA ASN A 70 2.27 -23.78 -4.50
C ASN A 70 3.14 -23.00 -5.50
N ALA A 71 3.39 -21.71 -5.27
CA ALA A 71 4.34 -20.92 -6.05
C ALA A 71 5.81 -21.36 -5.85
N PHE A 72 6.13 -22.01 -4.72
CA PHE A 72 7.48 -22.47 -4.40
C PHE A 72 7.72 -23.90 -4.84
N GLN A 73 7.41 -24.18 -6.13
CA GLN A 73 7.63 -25.47 -6.77
C GLN A 73 8.34 -25.28 -8.11
N PRO A 74 9.29 -26.17 -8.48
CA PRO A 74 9.88 -26.15 -9.81
C PRO A 74 8.81 -26.19 -10.90
N GLY A 75 8.90 -25.26 -11.86
CA GLY A 75 7.94 -25.14 -12.96
C GLY A 75 6.69 -24.32 -12.63
N SER A 76 6.55 -23.77 -11.42
CA SER A 76 5.48 -22.80 -11.08
C SER A 76 5.59 -21.51 -11.91
N GLU A 77 4.49 -20.74 -12.02
CA GLU A 77 4.54 -19.45 -12.72
C GLU A 77 5.57 -18.50 -12.10
N MET A 78 5.72 -18.49 -10.76
CA MET A 78 6.76 -17.72 -10.06
C MET A 78 8.17 -18.17 -10.50
N ASP A 79 8.45 -19.47 -10.55
CA ASP A 79 9.74 -20.01 -11.01
C ASP A 79 10.03 -19.59 -12.46
N ILE A 80 9.08 -19.80 -13.35
CA ILE A 80 9.23 -19.45 -14.78
C ILE A 80 9.45 -17.94 -14.94
N ARG A 81 8.61 -17.11 -14.32
CA ARG A 81 8.73 -15.64 -14.39
C ARG A 81 10.09 -15.16 -13.88
N SER A 82 10.50 -15.66 -12.70
CA SER A 82 11.75 -15.23 -12.05
C SER A 82 13.01 -15.53 -12.89
N ARG A 83 12.97 -16.57 -13.71
CA ARG A 83 14.06 -16.94 -14.61
C ARG A 83 14.04 -16.20 -15.95
N ASN A 84 12.91 -15.66 -16.37
CA ASN A 84 12.72 -15.08 -17.70
C ASN A 84 12.63 -13.55 -17.70
N ILE A 85 12.50 -12.90 -16.54
CA ILE A 85 12.54 -11.43 -16.47
C ILE A 85 13.96 -10.91 -16.69
N GLU A 86 14.11 -9.78 -17.38
CA GLU A 86 15.42 -9.23 -17.79
C GLU A 86 16.34 -8.98 -16.58
N ASP A 87 15.82 -8.38 -15.52
CA ASP A 87 16.55 -8.03 -14.29
C ASP A 87 16.06 -8.88 -13.10
N SER A 88 16.36 -10.15 -13.12
CA SER A 88 15.93 -11.13 -12.13
C SER A 88 16.20 -10.71 -10.68
N ASP A 89 15.21 -10.85 -9.78
CA ASP A 89 15.40 -10.64 -8.34
C ASP A 89 16.42 -11.67 -7.81
N LYS A 90 17.56 -11.18 -7.29
CA LYS A 90 18.65 -12.02 -6.78
C LYS A 90 18.23 -12.92 -5.62
N ARG A 91 17.16 -12.57 -4.89
CA ARG A 91 16.62 -13.40 -3.81
C ARG A 91 15.94 -14.66 -4.34
N VAL A 92 15.33 -14.57 -5.51
CA VAL A 92 14.59 -15.68 -6.16
C VAL A 92 15.41 -16.30 -7.29
N GLY A 93 15.67 -15.56 -8.35
CA GLY A 93 16.45 -16.03 -9.52
C GLY A 93 16.00 -17.41 -10.00
N ASN A 94 16.93 -18.37 -9.95
CA ASN A 94 16.69 -19.76 -10.31
C ASN A 94 16.59 -20.70 -9.09
N ARG A 95 16.36 -20.16 -7.89
CA ARG A 95 16.36 -20.97 -6.65
C ARG A 95 15.20 -21.95 -6.61
N ILE A 96 14.00 -21.50 -7.03
CA ILE A 96 12.80 -22.36 -7.00
C ILE A 96 12.99 -23.60 -7.87
N SER A 97 13.55 -23.46 -9.08
CA SER A 97 13.79 -24.58 -10.00
C SER A 97 14.74 -25.66 -9.45
N LYS A 98 15.47 -25.36 -8.38
CA LYS A 98 16.46 -26.24 -7.76
C LYS A 98 15.99 -26.87 -6.45
N LEU A 99 14.79 -26.51 -5.96
CA LEU A 99 14.27 -27.05 -4.72
C LEU A 99 14.03 -28.56 -4.83
N LEU A 100 14.47 -29.26 -3.81
CA LEU A 100 14.23 -30.70 -3.66
C LEU A 100 12.78 -30.95 -3.20
N PRO A 101 12.25 -32.17 -3.34
CA PRO A 101 10.90 -32.51 -2.86
C PRO A 101 10.64 -32.21 -1.38
N SER A 102 11.66 -32.25 -0.52
CA SER A 102 11.58 -31.87 0.89
C SER A 102 11.69 -30.36 1.14
N GLU A 103 12.01 -29.57 0.12
CA GLU A 103 12.25 -28.13 0.20
C GLU A 103 11.16 -27.27 -0.44
N ILE A 104 10.35 -27.88 -1.31
CA ILE A 104 9.23 -27.20 -1.98
C ILE A 104 8.13 -26.82 -0.99
N GLY A 105 7.32 -25.83 -1.38
CA GLY A 105 6.08 -25.49 -0.69
C GLY A 105 4.87 -26.11 -1.36
N PHE A 106 3.89 -26.54 -0.57
CA PHE A 106 2.55 -26.85 -1.06
C PHE A 106 1.48 -26.66 0.00
N ILE A 107 0.28 -26.37 -0.46
CA ILE A 107 -0.98 -26.47 0.28
C ILE A 107 -1.89 -27.35 -0.56
N LYS A 108 -2.33 -28.49 0.00
CA LYS A 108 -3.16 -29.49 -0.70
C LYS A 108 -4.48 -29.67 0.04
N PRO A 109 -5.56 -29.02 -0.39
CA PRO A 109 -6.90 -29.32 0.11
C PRO A 109 -7.23 -30.80 -0.06
N GLN A 110 -7.78 -31.40 1.00
CA GLN A 110 -8.16 -32.82 1.02
C GLN A 110 -9.68 -32.98 0.94
N ARG A 111 -10.38 -32.10 1.65
CA ARG A 111 -11.83 -32.09 1.72
C ARG A 111 -12.33 -30.66 1.85
N LEU A 112 -13.33 -30.32 1.06
CA LEU A 112 -14.01 -29.03 1.14
C LEU A 112 -15.52 -29.26 1.15
N THR A 113 -16.22 -28.59 2.07
CA THR A 113 -17.68 -28.63 2.15
C THR A 113 -18.28 -27.23 2.19
N GLN A 114 -19.49 -27.08 1.68
CA GLN A 114 -20.35 -25.91 1.87
C GLN A 114 -21.55 -26.34 2.68
N ASP A 115 -21.76 -25.75 3.86
CA ASP A 115 -22.85 -26.07 4.79
C ASP A 115 -22.97 -27.59 5.09
N GLY A 116 -21.80 -28.26 5.15
CA GLY A 116 -21.68 -29.71 5.38
C GLY A 116 -21.78 -30.59 4.14
N VAL A 117 -22.13 -30.02 2.97
CA VAL A 117 -22.21 -30.75 1.70
C VAL A 117 -20.86 -30.72 0.99
N LEU A 118 -20.35 -31.90 0.57
CA LEU A 118 -19.06 -32.02 -0.12
C LEU A 118 -19.08 -31.28 -1.46
N LEU A 119 -18.04 -30.50 -1.70
CA LEU A 119 -17.80 -29.81 -2.97
C LEU A 119 -16.69 -30.50 -3.77
N SER A 120 -16.79 -30.43 -5.09
CA SER A 120 -15.69 -30.68 -6.02
C SER A 120 -14.89 -29.40 -6.22
N PHE A 121 -13.60 -29.55 -6.49
CA PHE A 121 -12.70 -28.43 -6.76
C PHE A 121 -11.58 -28.85 -7.72
N GLU A 122 -10.96 -27.86 -8.35
CA GLU A 122 -9.80 -28.01 -9.21
C GLU A 122 -8.67 -27.09 -8.73
N ILE A 123 -7.41 -27.54 -8.86
CA ILE A 123 -6.23 -26.74 -8.52
C ILE A 123 -5.54 -26.31 -9.80
N ALA A 124 -5.55 -25.01 -10.06
CA ALA A 124 -4.85 -24.36 -11.16
C ALA A 124 -3.65 -23.55 -10.62
N GLY A 125 -2.50 -24.20 -10.50
CA GLY A 125 -1.30 -23.58 -9.94
C GLY A 125 -1.46 -23.16 -8.49
N THR A 126 -1.53 -21.85 -8.24
CA THR A 126 -1.74 -21.25 -6.91
C THR A 126 -3.20 -20.91 -6.62
N ILE A 127 -4.13 -21.28 -7.49
CA ILE A 127 -5.57 -21.02 -7.33
C ILE A 127 -6.32 -22.34 -7.17
N LEU A 128 -7.21 -22.40 -6.21
CA LEU A 128 -8.23 -23.42 -6.04
C LEU A 128 -9.55 -22.88 -6.60
N GLU A 129 -10.11 -23.55 -7.60
CA GLU A 129 -11.40 -23.22 -8.19
C GLU A 129 -12.49 -24.13 -7.65
N VAL A 130 -13.61 -23.53 -7.22
CA VAL A 130 -14.69 -24.27 -6.56
C VAL A 130 -16.04 -23.82 -7.13
N ASP A 131 -16.73 -24.74 -7.80
CA ASP A 131 -18.13 -24.53 -8.18
C ASP A 131 -19.04 -24.90 -7.00
N LEU A 132 -19.99 -24.01 -6.70
CA LEU A 132 -20.87 -24.15 -5.54
C LEU A 132 -22.08 -25.02 -5.86
N ASN A 133 -22.40 -25.97 -4.95
CA ASN A 133 -23.66 -26.72 -5.05
C ASN A 133 -24.88 -25.83 -4.79
N THR A 134 -24.75 -24.86 -3.89
CA THR A 134 -25.78 -23.89 -3.56
C THR A 134 -25.21 -22.50 -3.77
N PRO A 135 -25.74 -21.68 -4.70
CA PRO A 135 -25.29 -20.32 -4.91
C PRO A 135 -25.43 -19.46 -3.65
N ILE A 136 -24.48 -18.55 -3.43
CA ILE A 136 -24.55 -17.60 -2.32
C ILE A 136 -25.27 -16.35 -2.81
N LEU A 137 -26.52 -16.18 -2.35
CA LEU A 137 -27.35 -15.04 -2.72
C LEU A 137 -26.84 -13.73 -2.08
N PRO A 138 -27.23 -12.57 -2.61
CA PRO A 138 -26.96 -11.27 -2.00
C PRO A 138 -27.35 -11.21 -0.52
N ASN A 139 -26.46 -10.66 0.32
CA ASN A 139 -26.64 -10.53 1.77
C ASN A 139 -26.88 -11.87 2.50
N LYS A 140 -26.34 -12.97 1.97
CA LYS A 140 -26.39 -14.28 2.60
C LYS A 140 -24.98 -14.76 2.95
N SER A 141 -24.92 -15.58 3.99
CA SER A 141 -23.68 -16.23 4.43
C SER A 141 -23.78 -17.73 4.19
N THR A 142 -22.63 -18.37 4.02
CA THR A 142 -22.44 -19.82 3.96
C THR A 142 -21.20 -20.21 4.76
N VAL A 143 -21.12 -21.45 5.19
CA VAL A 143 -19.98 -21.95 5.96
C VAL A 143 -19.22 -22.96 5.09
N PHE A 144 -17.96 -22.64 4.84
CA PHE A 144 -17.02 -23.60 4.23
C PHE A 144 -16.18 -24.28 5.31
N THR A 145 -16.05 -25.62 5.23
CA THR A 145 -15.05 -26.34 6.03
C THR A 145 -14.04 -26.98 5.11
N MET A 146 -12.75 -26.85 5.42
CA MET A 146 -11.67 -27.38 4.62
C MET A 146 -10.63 -28.06 5.50
N ASP A 147 -10.25 -29.28 5.13
CA ASP A 147 -9.08 -29.97 5.67
C ASP A 147 -7.97 -29.92 4.61
N TRP A 148 -6.71 -29.69 5.01
CA TRP A 148 -5.58 -29.68 4.06
C TRP A 148 -4.29 -30.18 4.70
N ASP A 149 -3.40 -30.67 3.84
CA ASP A 149 -2.01 -30.95 4.16
C ASP A 149 -1.12 -29.86 3.55
N ALA A 150 -0.06 -29.45 4.24
CA ALA A 150 0.88 -28.47 3.71
C ALA A 150 2.33 -28.80 4.09
N GLN A 151 3.25 -28.38 3.26
CA GLN A 151 4.69 -28.38 3.50
C GLN A 151 5.24 -26.97 3.43
N ILE A 152 6.01 -26.59 4.44
CA ILE A 152 6.65 -25.28 4.53
C ILE A 152 7.90 -25.29 3.64
N PRO A 153 7.98 -24.40 2.64
CA PRO A 153 9.15 -24.35 1.75
C PRO A 153 10.39 -23.86 2.53
N ILE A 154 11.60 -24.19 2.04
CA ILE A 154 12.76 -23.36 2.39
C ILE A 154 12.47 -21.95 1.92
N GLN A 155 12.74 -20.95 2.77
CA GLN A 155 12.41 -19.57 2.42
C GLN A 155 13.21 -19.11 1.21
N VAL A 156 12.49 -18.88 0.12
CA VAL A 156 12.98 -18.23 -1.10
C VAL A 156 12.50 -16.78 -1.11
N ARG A 157 11.22 -16.58 -0.85
CA ARG A 157 10.53 -15.28 -0.85
C ARG A 157 9.44 -15.30 0.21
N ARG A 158 9.16 -14.18 0.87
CA ARG A 158 8.06 -13.97 1.86
C ARG A 158 7.99 -15.05 2.95
N SER A 159 7.51 -16.23 2.63
CA SER A 159 7.20 -17.31 3.56
C SER A 159 8.20 -18.46 3.47
N GLY A 160 8.39 -19.16 4.56
CA GLY A 160 9.21 -20.36 4.57
C GLY A 160 9.93 -20.62 5.89
N ARG A 161 10.83 -21.61 5.85
CA ARG A 161 11.64 -22.05 6.98
C ARG A 161 13.14 -21.82 6.74
N ASN A 162 13.88 -21.79 7.85
CA ASN A 162 15.35 -21.74 7.84
C ASN A 162 15.91 -20.62 6.95
N ASN A 163 15.48 -19.39 7.21
CA ASN A 163 15.88 -18.24 6.42
C ASN A 163 17.31 -17.77 6.72
N ALA A 164 17.78 -16.79 5.95
CA ALA A 164 19.14 -16.23 6.08
C ALA A 164 19.39 -15.51 7.42
N GLU A 165 18.34 -15.08 8.13
CA GLU A 165 18.42 -14.50 9.48
C GLU A 165 18.53 -15.58 10.56
N GLY A 166 18.38 -16.87 10.19
CA GLY A 166 18.38 -17.99 11.10
C GLY A 166 17.07 -18.20 11.87
N ILE A 167 15.97 -17.61 11.39
CA ILE A 167 14.63 -17.83 11.96
C ILE A 167 14.07 -19.15 11.43
N ALA A 168 13.55 -19.97 12.33
CA ALA A 168 13.08 -21.31 11.99
C ALA A 168 11.87 -21.26 11.04
N TYR A 169 10.87 -20.42 11.34
CA TYR A 169 9.65 -20.29 10.54
C TYR A 169 9.23 -18.83 10.41
N SER A 170 8.98 -18.40 9.15
CA SER A 170 8.29 -17.17 8.78
C SER A 170 7.04 -17.57 8.01
N MET A 171 5.87 -17.48 8.65
CA MET A 171 4.62 -18.07 8.17
C MET A 171 3.66 -16.98 7.73
N THR A 172 3.76 -16.66 6.46
CA THR A 172 2.89 -15.72 5.75
C THR A 172 2.20 -16.47 4.62
N GLN A 173 0.98 -16.10 4.26
CA GLN A 173 0.20 -16.77 3.19
C GLN A 173 0.18 -18.32 3.32
N TRP A 174 0.06 -18.82 4.54
CA TRP A 174 0.29 -20.22 4.93
C TRP A 174 -0.98 -21.10 4.94
N PHE A 175 -2.15 -20.54 4.70
CA PHE A 175 -3.44 -21.25 4.72
C PHE A 175 -4.21 -21.00 3.42
N PRO A 176 -5.18 -21.86 3.04
CA PRO A 176 -6.08 -21.60 1.91
C PRO A 176 -6.90 -20.35 2.18
N LYS A 177 -6.61 -19.26 1.45
CA LYS A 177 -7.23 -17.95 1.66
C LYS A 177 -8.24 -17.67 0.56
N ILE A 178 -9.52 -17.39 0.91
CA ILE A 178 -10.54 -17.04 -0.08
C ILE A 178 -10.15 -15.75 -0.82
N ALA A 179 -10.36 -15.74 -2.13
CA ALA A 179 -10.11 -14.56 -2.96
C ALA A 179 -11.14 -13.45 -2.67
N GLU A 180 -10.75 -12.20 -2.84
CA GLU A 180 -11.69 -11.07 -2.78
C GLU A 180 -12.61 -11.06 -3.99
N TYR A 181 -13.86 -10.68 -3.76
CA TYR A 181 -14.86 -10.37 -4.79
C TYR A 181 -15.40 -8.97 -4.54
N ASP A 182 -15.15 -8.08 -5.48
CA ASP A 182 -15.59 -6.70 -5.41
C ASP A 182 -16.35 -6.27 -6.69
N PHE A 183 -16.49 -4.98 -6.92
CA PHE A 183 -17.17 -4.42 -8.10
C PHE A 183 -16.48 -4.75 -9.43
N GLU A 184 -15.22 -5.19 -9.41
CA GLU A 184 -14.47 -5.68 -10.59
C GLU A 184 -14.57 -7.20 -10.77
N GLY A 185 -15.25 -7.91 -9.85
CA GLY A 185 -15.39 -9.36 -9.84
C GLY A 185 -14.36 -10.05 -8.93
N TRP A 186 -14.03 -11.32 -9.23
CA TRP A 186 -13.09 -12.11 -8.45
C TRP A 186 -11.63 -11.72 -8.72
N HIS A 187 -10.88 -11.51 -7.65
CA HIS A 187 -9.43 -11.29 -7.71
C HIS A 187 -8.67 -12.61 -7.51
N ALA A 188 -8.88 -13.56 -8.42
CA ALA A 188 -8.27 -14.88 -8.41
C ALA A 188 -7.03 -14.96 -9.33
N VAL A 189 -6.12 -13.99 -9.19
CA VAL A 189 -4.89 -13.94 -9.99
C VAL A 189 -3.85 -14.89 -9.38
N PRO A 190 -3.14 -15.71 -10.18
CA PRO A 190 -2.06 -16.57 -9.70
C PRO A 190 -0.99 -15.75 -8.95
N TYR A 191 -0.42 -16.31 -7.90
CA TYR A 191 0.68 -15.68 -7.18
C TYR A 191 1.99 -15.89 -7.93
N ILE A 192 2.53 -14.81 -8.47
CA ILE A 192 3.75 -14.83 -9.29
C ILE A 192 4.93 -14.19 -8.56
N ALA A 193 4.77 -12.93 -8.06
CA ALA A 193 5.92 -12.25 -7.48
C ALA A 193 5.61 -11.15 -6.46
N ARG A 194 4.38 -10.60 -6.46
CA ARG A 194 4.10 -9.29 -5.84
C ARG A 194 3.28 -9.40 -4.56
N GLU A 195 2.40 -8.45 -4.33
CA GLU A 195 1.67 -8.26 -3.10
C GLU A 195 0.30 -8.94 -3.12
N PHE A 196 -0.56 -8.67 -2.14
CA PHE A 196 -1.74 -9.47 -1.84
C PHE A 196 -2.99 -8.58 -1.76
N HIS A 197 -4.15 -9.18 -2.04
CA HIS A 197 -5.45 -8.54 -1.84
C HIS A 197 -6.40 -9.56 -1.21
N SER A 198 -7.10 -9.18 -0.13
CA SER A 198 -7.77 -10.18 0.72
C SER A 198 -9.01 -9.60 1.42
N VAL A 199 -9.93 -10.50 1.76
CA VAL A 199 -11.23 -10.21 2.39
C VAL A 199 -11.08 -9.90 3.86
N TRP A 200 -11.75 -8.84 4.34
CA TRP A 200 -11.86 -8.49 5.75
C TRP A 200 -12.67 -9.49 6.58
N GLY A 201 -12.25 -9.75 7.80
CA GLY A 201 -12.98 -10.62 8.73
C GLY A 201 -12.28 -10.79 10.07
N ASP A 202 -12.83 -11.66 10.89
CA ASP A 202 -12.28 -12.03 12.18
C ASP A 202 -11.51 -13.35 12.08
N TYR A 203 -10.37 -13.44 12.75
CA TYR A 203 -9.55 -14.65 12.77
C TYR A 203 -9.44 -15.23 14.18
N ASP A 204 -9.79 -16.51 14.34
CA ASP A 204 -9.53 -17.34 15.53
C ASP A 204 -8.57 -18.46 15.12
N VAL A 205 -7.28 -18.33 15.50
CA VAL A 205 -6.21 -19.19 15.01
C VAL A 205 -5.54 -19.95 16.12
N ARG A 206 -5.45 -21.28 15.97
CA ARG A 206 -4.74 -22.18 16.87
C ARG A 206 -3.58 -22.85 16.17
N ILE A 207 -2.38 -22.67 16.72
CA ILE A 207 -1.13 -23.20 16.20
C ILE A 207 -0.53 -24.13 17.23
N LYS A 208 -0.48 -25.42 16.95
CA LYS A 208 0.17 -26.43 17.78
C LYS A 208 1.50 -26.84 17.17
N LEU A 209 2.58 -26.77 17.96
CA LEU A 209 3.91 -27.20 17.57
C LEU A 209 4.75 -27.58 18.81
N ASP A 210 6.03 -27.96 18.61
CA ASP A 210 7.00 -28.25 19.67
C ASP A 210 7.03 -27.12 20.73
N GLU A 211 7.03 -27.52 22.02
CA GLU A 211 6.87 -26.59 23.17
C GLU A 211 8.01 -25.58 23.34
N ASN A 212 9.16 -25.81 22.69
CA ASN A 212 10.32 -24.93 22.80
C ASN A 212 10.24 -23.70 21.87
N TYR A 213 9.27 -23.66 20.93
CA TYR A 213 9.11 -22.53 20.03
C TYR A 213 8.31 -21.41 20.68
N ILE A 214 8.79 -20.17 20.45
CA ILE A 214 8.08 -18.94 20.80
C ILE A 214 7.50 -18.37 19.51
N ILE A 215 6.20 -18.00 19.54
CA ILE A 215 5.49 -17.43 18.40
C ILE A 215 5.20 -15.95 18.65
N GLY A 216 5.57 -15.10 17.67
CA GLY A 216 5.06 -13.75 17.50
C GLY A 216 4.20 -13.66 16.23
N GLY A 217 3.14 -12.87 16.23
CA GLY A 217 2.28 -12.77 15.06
C GLY A 217 1.09 -11.83 15.22
N THR A 218 0.18 -11.95 14.28
CA THR A 218 -1.09 -11.23 14.19
C THR A 218 -1.98 -11.52 15.39
N GLY A 219 -2.66 -10.48 15.90
CA GLY A 219 -3.74 -10.65 16.88
C GLY A 219 -3.31 -10.68 18.34
N TYR A 220 -4.22 -11.11 19.19
CA TYR A 220 -4.08 -11.15 20.63
C TYR A 220 -3.97 -12.59 21.11
N LEU A 221 -2.89 -12.93 21.82
CA LEU A 221 -2.74 -14.24 22.44
C LEU A 221 -3.77 -14.43 23.57
N GLN A 222 -4.60 -15.48 23.47
CA GLN A 222 -5.72 -15.76 24.36
C GLN A 222 -5.37 -16.64 25.55
N ASN A 223 -4.45 -17.59 25.36
CA ASN A 223 -4.15 -18.67 26.29
C ASN A 223 -2.71 -18.61 26.83
N SER A 224 -2.23 -17.42 27.17
CA SER A 224 -0.88 -17.26 27.69
C SER A 224 -0.74 -17.87 29.09
N ASP A 225 0.34 -18.63 29.32
CA ASP A 225 0.80 -19.01 30.63
C ASP A 225 1.43 -17.82 31.39
N LYS A 226 1.89 -18.04 32.62
CA LYS A 226 2.56 -16.98 33.44
C LYS A 226 3.84 -16.39 32.80
N LYS A 227 4.38 -17.05 31.78
CA LYS A 227 5.57 -16.59 31.03
C LYS A 227 5.21 -15.92 29.70
N GLY A 228 3.93 -15.73 29.41
CA GLY A 228 3.48 -15.18 28.12
C GLY A 228 3.55 -16.17 26.95
N LEU A 229 3.68 -17.47 27.22
CA LEU A 229 3.73 -18.54 26.22
C LEU A 229 2.36 -19.20 26.08
N GLY A 230 2.06 -19.76 24.92
CA GLY A 230 0.85 -20.54 24.70
C GLY A 230 0.70 -21.74 25.66
N GLU A 231 -0.46 -22.35 25.72
CA GLU A 231 -0.77 -23.43 26.64
C GLU A 231 -0.02 -24.74 26.33
N LYS A 232 0.59 -25.38 27.33
CA LYS A 232 1.16 -26.74 27.20
C LYS A 232 0.06 -27.74 26.92
N THR A 233 0.29 -28.62 25.97
CA THR A 233 -0.58 -29.74 25.63
C THR A 233 0.11 -31.07 25.86
N LYS A 234 -0.57 -32.21 25.65
CA LYS A 234 0.02 -33.53 25.86
C LYS A 234 1.29 -33.76 25.04
N GLY A 235 2.28 -34.39 25.64
CA GLY A 235 3.60 -34.55 25.02
C GLY A 235 4.46 -33.32 25.16
N SER A 236 5.44 -33.16 24.25
CA SER A 236 6.36 -32.02 24.19
C SER A 236 5.84 -30.93 23.24
N THR A 237 4.52 -30.66 23.23
CA THR A 237 3.89 -29.66 22.38
C THR A 237 3.22 -28.55 23.16
N ARG A 238 2.99 -27.43 22.51
CA ARG A 238 2.29 -26.26 23.00
C ARG A 238 1.31 -25.75 21.95
N THR A 239 0.13 -25.30 22.37
CA THR A 239 -0.85 -24.66 21.50
C THR A 239 -0.88 -23.16 21.78
N TRP A 240 -0.74 -22.37 20.72
CA TRP A 240 -0.87 -20.92 20.72
C TRP A 240 -2.23 -20.56 20.12
N HIS A 241 -3.04 -19.82 20.85
CA HIS A 241 -4.37 -19.41 20.42
C HIS A 241 -4.43 -17.89 20.29
N PHE A 242 -4.60 -17.40 19.07
CA PHE A 242 -4.70 -15.98 18.74
C PHE A 242 -6.10 -15.62 18.25
N LYS A 243 -6.53 -14.39 18.58
CA LYS A 243 -7.70 -13.76 17.95
C LYS A 243 -7.31 -12.43 17.36
N ALA A 244 -7.68 -12.20 16.12
CA ALA A 244 -7.46 -10.95 15.41
C ALA A 244 -8.77 -10.45 14.82
N PRO A 245 -9.41 -9.43 15.44
CA PRO A 245 -10.67 -8.90 14.95
C PRO A 245 -10.44 -7.92 13.80
N ASN A 246 -11.29 -8.02 12.80
CA ASN A 246 -11.36 -7.11 11.66
C ASN A 246 -9.99 -6.88 10.99
N VAL A 247 -9.42 -7.94 10.45
CA VAL A 247 -8.17 -7.96 9.67
C VAL A 247 -8.41 -8.71 8.36
N HIS A 248 -7.51 -8.59 7.39
CA HIS A 248 -7.64 -9.31 6.13
C HIS A 248 -6.48 -10.27 5.85
N ASP A 249 -5.60 -10.47 6.83
CA ASP A 249 -4.55 -11.49 6.79
C ASP A 249 -4.16 -11.93 8.20
N PHE A 250 -3.42 -13.04 8.29
CA PHE A 250 -2.85 -13.55 9.52
C PHE A 250 -1.45 -14.11 9.28
N ALA A 251 -0.44 -13.48 9.84
CA ALA A 251 0.96 -13.89 9.75
C ALA A 251 1.55 -14.18 11.13
N TRP A 252 2.57 -15.05 11.17
CA TRP A 252 3.32 -15.37 12.37
C TRP A 252 4.72 -15.84 12.05
N ALA A 253 5.61 -15.73 13.01
CA ALA A 253 6.92 -16.35 12.95
C ALA A 253 7.21 -17.10 14.24
N ALA A 254 8.08 -18.12 14.18
CA ALA A 254 8.44 -18.92 15.33
C ALA A 254 9.93 -19.28 15.32
N ASP A 255 10.53 -19.20 16.51
CA ASP A 255 11.89 -19.65 16.74
C ASP A 255 12.08 -20.10 18.20
N LYS A 256 12.97 -21.08 18.44
CA LYS A 256 13.32 -21.57 19.77
C LYS A 256 14.09 -20.55 20.60
N ASN A 257 14.79 -19.65 19.95
CA ASN A 257 15.69 -18.69 20.55
C ASN A 257 15.16 -17.24 20.45
N PHE A 258 13.87 -17.06 20.29
CA PHE A 258 13.28 -15.73 20.37
C PHE A 258 13.34 -15.16 21.79
N ILE A 259 13.77 -13.90 21.89
CA ILE A 259 13.46 -13.02 23.00
C ILE A 259 12.11 -12.38 22.68
N HIS A 260 11.25 -12.23 23.68
CA HIS A 260 10.03 -11.45 23.61
C HIS A 260 10.10 -10.30 24.59
N ASP A 261 10.29 -9.09 24.07
CA ASP A 261 10.24 -7.86 24.83
C ASP A 261 8.93 -7.10 24.54
N THR A 262 8.51 -6.28 25.51
CA THR A 262 7.34 -5.41 25.36
C THR A 262 7.68 -3.97 25.68
N TYR A 263 7.05 -3.03 25.00
CA TYR A 263 7.18 -1.60 25.22
C TYR A 263 5.82 -0.91 25.19
N LYS A 264 5.61 0.12 26.02
CA LYS A 264 4.36 0.88 26.01
C LYS A 264 4.38 1.91 24.89
N GLY A 265 3.52 1.70 23.90
CA GLY A 265 3.26 2.66 22.84
C GLY A 265 2.22 3.73 23.22
N PRO A 266 1.89 4.63 22.30
CA PRO A 266 0.86 5.65 22.48
C PRO A 266 -0.54 5.01 22.60
N ASN A 267 -1.49 5.75 23.17
CA ASN A 267 -2.91 5.37 23.28
C ASN A 267 -3.16 3.98 23.92
N GLY A 268 -2.22 3.50 24.76
CA GLY A 268 -2.29 2.22 25.45
C GLY A 268 -1.99 1.00 24.57
N VAL A 269 -1.40 1.20 23.40
CA VAL A 269 -0.92 0.11 22.55
C VAL A 269 0.28 -0.57 23.19
N ILE A 270 0.30 -1.89 23.21
CA ILE A 270 1.46 -2.68 23.62
C ILE A 270 2.25 -3.04 22.35
N LEU A 271 3.50 -2.61 22.29
CA LEU A 271 4.45 -2.99 21.26
C LEU A 271 5.17 -4.26 21.70
N ASN A 272 5.11 -5.30 20.89
CA ASN A 272 5.79 -6.57 21.11
C ASN A 272 6.98 -6.68 20.16
N PHE A 273 8.12 -7.15 20.67
CA PHE A 273 9.35 -7.32 19.88
C PHE A 273 9.83 -8.76 20.03
N TYR A 274 9.89 -9.48 18.90
CA TYR A 274 10.35 -10.87 18.84
C TYR A 274 11.63 -10.93 17.98
N TYR A 275 12.75 -11.29 18.60
CA TYR A 275 14.04 -11.33 17.91
C TYR A 275 14.97 -12.37 18.53
N LYS A 276 15.97 -12.80 17.77
CA LYS A 276 16.94 -13.82 18.20
C LYS A 276 17.69 -13.37 19.43
N ASN A 277 17.93 -14.30 20.34
CA ASN A 277 18.89 -14.15 21.43
C ASN A 277 20.33 -14.21 20.87
N ASP A 278 20.70 -13.17 20.16
CA ASP A 278 22.01 -12.98 19.53
C ASP A 278 22.65 -11.69 20.06
N PRO A 279 23.78 -11.78 20.78
CA PRO A 279 24.45 -10.61 21.38
C PRO A 279 24.73 -9.47 20.39
N GLU A 280 24.91 -9.76 19.09
CA GLU A 280 25.22 -8.75 18.08
C GLU A 280 24.04 -7.82 17.77
N ILE A 281 22.79 -8.26 18.01
CA ILE A 281 21.60 -7.49 17.63
C ILE A 281 20.76 -7.01 18.82
N ILE A 282 20.89 -7.61 20.01
CA ILE A 282 20.04 -7.33 21.18
C ILE A 282 19.96 -5.85 21.50
N GLU A 283 21.10 -5.14 21.50
CA GLU A 283 21.13 -3.71 21.84
C GLU A 283 20.37 -2.88 20.81
N ASN A 284 20.53 -3.15 19.52
CA ASN A 284 19.82 -2.46 18.46
C ASN A 284 18.30 -2.68 18.58
N TRP A 285 17.85 -3.91 18.89
CA TRP A 285 16.45 -4.22 19.09
C TRP A 285 15.86 -3.54 20.34
N LYS A 286 16.62 -3.40 21.42
CA LYS A 286 16.19 -2.63 22.58
C LYS A 286 16.07 -1.14 22.28
N ASN A 287 17.01 -0.57 21.54
CA ASN A 287 16.97 0.83 21.11
C ASN A 287 15.86 1.11 20.08
N LEU A 288 15.46 0.11 19.31
CA LEU A 288 14.34 0.21 18.38
C LEU A 288 12.99 0.46 19.08
N GLN A 289 12.80 -0.04 20.31
CA GLN A 289 11.50 -0.06 21.00
C GLN A 289 10.93 1.36 21.19
N GLU A 290 11.73 2.28 21.73
CA GLU A 290 11.34 3.68 21.90
C GLU A 290 11.07 4.34 20.54
N LYS A 291 11.93 4.07 19.53
CA LYS A 291 11.76 4.63 18.19
C LYS A 291 10.48 4.16 17.53
N THR A 292 10.11 2.90 17.70
CA THR A 292 8.82 2.37 17.22
C THR A 292 7.63 3.09 17.87
N ALA A 293 7.70 3.39 19.17
CA ALA A 293 6.63 4.16 19.83
C ALA A 293 6.55 5.61 19.31
N GLN A 294 7.70 6.24 19.02
CA GLN A 294 7.75 7.58 18.39
C GLN A 294 7.14 7.55 16.99
N LEU A 295 7.49 6.56 16.18
CA LEU A 295 6.94 6.35 14.82
C LEU A 295 5.42 6.16 14.86
N LEU A 296 4.92 5.29 15.75
CA LEU A 296 3.47 5.07 15.91
C LEU A 296 2.74 6.36 16.32
N SER A 297 3.35 7.17 17.19
CA SER A 297 2.81 8.48 17.57
C SER A 297 2.77 9.45 16.39
N TYR A 298 3.82 9.45 15.55
CA TYR A 298 3.90 10.26 14.36
C TYR A 298 2.78 9.90 13.36
N PHE A 299 2.62 8.63 13.05
CA PHE A 299 1.60 8.17 12.10
C PHE A 299 0.18 8.40 12.63
N ASN A 300 -0.08 8.18 13.93
CA ASN A 300 -1.35 8.53 14.55
C ASN A 300 -1.72 10.01 14.32
N LYS A 301 -0.76 10.90 14.47
CA LYS A 301 -0.96 12.34 14.29
C LYS A 301 -1.22 12.74 12.84
N HIS A 302 -0.52 12.12 11.89
CA HIS A 302 -0.49 12.56 10.49
C HIS A 302 -1.45 11.82 9.56
N ILE A 303 -1.91 10.61 9.97
CA ILE A 303 -2.81 9.80 9.15
C ILE A 303 -4.10 9.51 9.90
N GLY A 304 -4.01 9.01 11.15
CA GLY A 304 -5.14 8.65 11.98
C GLY A 304 -4.77 7.63 13.06
N ASP A 305 -5.59 7.49 14.09
CA ASP A 305 -5.30 6.63 15.23
C ASP A 305 -5.20 5.15 14.85
N TYR A 306 -4.15 4.47 15.30
CA TYR A 306 -4.02 3.02 15.23
C TYR A 306 -5.13 2.33 16.04
N PRO A 307 -5.97 1.49 15.43
CA PRO A 307 -7.20 1.06 16.09
C PRO A 307 -7.04 -0.15 17.03
N TYR A 308 -5.92 -0.88 16.94
CA TYR A 308 -5.69 -2.06 17.75
C TYR A 308 -4.91 -1.74 19.04
N LYS A 309 -4.89 -2.70 20.01
CA LYS A 309 -4.20 -2.51 21.30
C LYS A 309 -2.84 -3.19 21.38
N GLN A 310 -2.39 -3.80 20.31
CA GLN A 310 -1.05 -4.36 20.19
C GLN A 310 -0.51 -4.19 18.78
N TYR A 311 0.82 -4.14 18.64
CA TYR A 311 1.57 -4.28 17.37
C TYR A 311 2.82 -5.08 17.63
N SER A 312 3.17 -6.00 16.72
CA SER A 312 4.35 -6.86 16.86
C SER A 312 5.40 -6.56 15.80
N VAL A 313 6.63 -6.28 16.22
CA VAL A 313 7.81 -6.20 15.34
C VAL A 313 8.59 -7.51 15.51
N ILE A 314 8.68 -8.30 14.46
CA ILE A 314 9.17 -9.67 14.51
C ILE A 314 10.36 -9.83 13.57
N GLN A 315 11.46 -10.39 14.06
CA GLN A 315 12.56 -10.76 13.18
C GLN A 315 12.12 -11.90 12.27
N GLY A 316 12.19 -11.66 10.96
CA GLY A 316 11.86 -12.61 9.89
C GLY A 316 12.96 -12.65 8.84
N GLY A 317 12.69 -13.25 7.72
CA GLY A 317 13.55 -13.23 6.54
C GLY A 317 13.00 -12.30 5.46
N ASP A 318 13.79 -12.08 4.40
CA ASP A 318 13.35 -11.45 3.15
C ASP A 318 13.17 -9.91 3.16
N GLY A 319 13.93 -9.19 3.98
CA GLY A 319 13.92 -7.71 3.98
C GLY A 319 12.98 -7.12 5.03
N GLY A 320 11.85 -6.63 4.61
CA GLY A 320 10.71 -6.20 5.41
C GLY A 320 9.43 -6.66 4.72
N MET A 321 8.36 -6.81 5.51
CA MET A 321 7.03 -7.11 5.03
C MET A 321 6.00 -6.79 6.10
N GLU A 322 5.01 -6.04 5.72
CA GLU A 322 3.84 -5.67 6.49
C GLU A 322 2.82 -6.80 6.59
N TYR A 323 2.18 -6.90 7.74
CA TYR A 323 1.04 -7.79 7.99
C TYR A 323 0.06 -7.18 8.98
N ALA A 324 -1.08 -7.85 9.15
CA ALA A 324 -2.08 -7.47 10.13
C ALA A 324 -1.48 -7.39 11.54
N MET A 325 -1.51 -6.19 12.15
CA MET A 325 -1.07 -5.96 13.53
C MET A 325 0.39 -6.38 13.81
N CYS A 326 1.19 -6.63 12.79
CA CYS A 326 2.60 -7.00 12.93
C CYS A 326 3.40 -6.71 11.65
N THR A 327 4.71 -6.76 11.78
CA THR A 327 5.66 -6.77 10.65
C THR A 327 6.73 -7.84 10.86
N LEU A 328 7.22 -8.42 9.76
CA LEU A 328 8.36 -9.32 9.73
C LEU A 328 9.52 -8.60 9.04
N ILE A 329 10.62 -8.36 9.76
CA ILE A 329 11.78 -7.62 9.25
C ILE A 329 13.09 -8.39 9.45
N THR A 330 14.06 -8.20 8.56
CA THR A 330 15.42 -8.67 8.81
C THR A 330 16.03 -7.88 9.98
N GLY A 331 16.58 -8.58 10.95
CA GLY A 331 16.99 -8.00 12.22
C GLY A 331 18.49 -7.76 12.39
N LYS A 332 19.32 -8.38 11.53
CA LYS A 332 20.79 -8.20 11.52
C LYS A 332 21.17 -6.92 10.77
N ARG A 333 20.73 -5.77 11.30
CA ARG A 333 20.92 -4.44 10.72
C ARG A 333 21.60 -3.50 11.70
N LYS A 334 22.32 -2.48 11.19
CA LYS A 334 22.68 -1.31 11.98
C LYS A 334 21.42 -0.61 12.46
N LEU A 335 21.48 0.05 13.63
CA LEU A 335 20.31 0.66 14.29
C LEU A 335 19.52 1.59 13.36
N GLU A 336 20.18 2.49 12.65
CA GLU A 336 19.50 3.41 11.73
C GLU A 336 18.73 2.67 10.61
N SER A 337 19.35 1.65 10.01
CA SER A 337 18.68 0.80 9.00
C SER A 337 17.55 -0.02 9.59
N LEU A 338 17.66 -0.46 10.85
CA LEU A 338 16.61 -1.18 11.55
C LEU A 338 15.42 -0.26 11.84
N ILE A 339 15.68 0.97 12.28
CA ILE A 339 14.63 1.98 12.48
C ILE A 339 13.97 2.32 11.14
N GLY A 340 14.75 2.51 10.08
CA GLY A 340 14.25 2.87 8.74
C GLY A 340 13.32 1.80 8.16
N VAL A 341 13.69 0.51 8.21
CA VAL A 341 12.81 -0.56 7.77
C VAL A 341 11.56 -0.66 8.65
N THR A 342 11.71 -0.51 9.98
CA THR A 342 10.56 -0.51 10.89
C THR A 342 9.62 0.67 10.61
N ALA A 343 10.14 1.85 10.27
CA ALA A 343 9.33 3.01 9.92
C ALA A 343 8.51 2.76 8.66
N HIS A 344 9.10 2.13 7.65
CA HIS A 344 8.41 1.77 6.41
C HIS A 344 7.32 0.73 6.67
N GLU A 345 7.68 -0.40 7.27
CA GLU A 345 6.73 -1.49 7.51
C GLU A 345 5.62 -1.12 8.51
N LEU A 346 5.90 -0.26 9.50
CA LEU A 346 4.86 0.24 10.40
C LEU A 346 3.90 1.20 9.69
N ALA A 347 4.39 2.01 8.73
CA ALA A 347 3.55 2.93 7.97
C ALA A 347 2.56 2.18 7.06
N HIS A 348 2.92 1.00 6.55
CA HIS A 348 2.00 0.10 5.84
C HIS A 348 0.77 -0.30 6.65
N THR A 349 0.81 -0.19 7.98
CA THR A 349 -0.39 -0.38 8.81
C THR A 349 -1.56 0.51 8.37
N TRP A 350 -1.27 1.69 7.83
CA TRP A 350 -2.27 2.60 7.26
C TRP A 350 -2.40 2.43 5.75
N PHE A 351 -1.29 2.52 5.03
CA PHE A 351 -1.24 2.38 3.57
C PHE A 351 -0.77 0.99 3.21
N GLN A 352 -1.50 0.24 2.99
CA GLN A 352 -2.43 -0.72 2.50
C GLN A 352 -3.10 -1.59 3.57
N PHE A 353 -2.72 -1.61 4.83
CA PHE A 353 -3.43 -2.53 5.71
C PHE A 353 -4.82 -1.99 6.11
N LEU A 354 -4.89 -0.84 6.78
CA LEU A 354 -6.18 -0.24 7.18
C LEU A 354 -6.94 0.38 6.00
N LEU A 355 -6.22 0.90 5.02
CA LEU A 355 -6.70 1.41 3.74
C LEU A 355 -6.38 0.36 2.66
N ALA A 356 -7.10 -0.76 2.67
CA ALA A 356 -6.75 -2.01 1.99
C ALA A 356 -6.95 -1.95 0.46
N THR A 357 -6.23 -1.06 -0.20
CA THR A 357 -6.19 -0.96 -1.66
C THR A 357 -5.71 -2.27 -2.27
N ASN A 358 -6.20 -2.60 -3.46
CA ASN A 358 -5.74 -3.77 -4.20
C ASN A 358 -4.30 -3.57 -4.69
N GLU A 359 -3.34 -4.17 -4.00
CA GLU A 359 -1.90 -4.05 -4.24
C GLU A 359 -1.46 -4.65 -5.58
N SER A 360 -2.20 -5.62 -6.10
CA SER A 360 -1.88 -6.19 -7.43
C SER A 360 -2.14 -5.19 -8.57
N LYS A 361 -2.98 -4.18 -8.35
CA LYS A 361 -3.38 -3.18 -9.35
C LYS A 361 -2.87 -1.78 -9.04
N HIS A 362 -2.66 -1.48 -7.77
CA HIS A 362 -2.37 -0.14 -7.29
C HIS A 362 -1.24 -0.14 -6.24
N GLU A 363 -0.19 -0.93 -6.49
CA GLU A 363 0.98 -1.09 -5.60
C GLU A 363 1.65 0.23 -5.24
N TRP A 364 1.51 1.25 -6.07
CA TRP A 364 2.05 2.59 -5.81
C TRP A 364 1.30 3.35 -4.69
N MET A 365 0.04 2.99 -4.39
CA MET A 365 -0.70 3.54 -3.25
C MET A 365 -0.28 2.89 -1.94
N ASP A 366 0.15 1.65 -2.00
CA ASP A 366 0.74 0.92 -0.91
C ASP A 366 2.17 1.42 -0.64
N GLU A 367 3.11 1.07 -1.48
CA GLU A 367 4.55 1.31 -1.31
C GLU A 367 4.92 2.80 -1.43
N GLY A 368 4.24 3.53 -2.31
CA GLY A 368 4.53 4.93 -2.55
C GLY A 368 4.06 5.85 -1.42
N PHE A 369 2.85 5.66 -0.92
CA PHE A 369 2.32 6.45 0.19
C PHE A 369 3.09 6.14 1.47
N THR A 370 3.39 4.87 1.69
CA THR A 370 4.25 4.41 2.78
C THR A 370 5.64 5.01 2.70
N SER A 371 6.29 5.00 1.54
CA SER A 371 7.60 5.64 1.34
C SER A 371 7.55 7.13 1.63
N TYR A 372 6.53 7.85 1.13
CA TYR A 372 6.36 9.27 1.38
C TYR A 372 6.29 9.59 2.87
N ILE A 373 5.38 8.94 3.61
CA ILE A 373 5.15 9.29 5.02
C ILE A 373 6.27 8.79 5.94
N SER A 374 6.87 7.63 5.64
CA SER A 374 7.99 7.11 6.43
C SER A 374 9.25 7.96 6.27
N ASN A 375 9.52 8.50 5.07
CA ASN A 375 10.62 9.45 4.89
C ASN A 375 10.42 10.75 5.69
N LEU A 376 9.20 11.26 5.77
CA LEU A 376 8.86 12.42 6.61
C LEU A 376 9.04 12.09 8.09
N ALA A 377 8.58 10.91 8.54
CA ALA A 377 8.72 10.45 9.91
C ALA A 377 10.20 10.30 10.31
N MET A 378 11.00 9.68 9.45
CA MET A 378 12.45 9.53 9.68
C MET A 378 13.14 10.88 9.78
N ASN A 379 12.85 11.83 8.90
CA ASN A 379 13.42 13.18 8.95
C ASN A 379 13.14 13.86 10.30
N GLU A 380 11.91 13.75 10.83
CA GLU A 380 11.52 14.34 12.11
C GLU A 380 12.16 13.60 13.30
N ILE A 381 11.99 12.27 13.37
CA ILE A 381 12.38 11.46 14.54
C ILE A 381 13.90 11.31 14.65
N MET A 382 14.59 11.20 13.52
CA MET A 382 16.05 11.10 13.49
C MET A 382 16.73 12.47 13.39
N LYS A 383 15.95 13.56 13.26
CA LYS A 383 16.44 14.94 13.13
C LYS A 383 17.42 15.11 11.97
N GLU A 384 17.08 14.53 10.83
CA GLU A 384 17.97 14.52 9.65
C GLU A 384 18.17 15.91 9.03
N GLY A 385 17.21 16.84 9.23
CA GLY A 385 17.29 18.22 8.73
C GLY A 385 17.25 18.35 7.21
N LYS A 386 16.63 17.41 6.52
CA LYS A 386 16.45 17.44 5.06
C LYS A 386 15.33 18.38 4.69
N ASP A 387 15.58 19.32 3.77
CA ASP A 387 14.55 20.20 3.21
C ASP A 387 13.50 19.38 2.40
N ASN A 388 13.97 18.42 1.61
CA ASN A 388 13.12 17.45 0.92
C ASN A 388 13.47 16.02 1.35
N PRO A 389 12.75 15.43 2.33
CA PRO A 389 12.97 14.06 2.77
C PRO A 389 12.77 13.01 1.67
N ASN A 390 11.96 13.32 0.65
CA ASN A 390 11.68 12.44 -0.49
C ASN A 390 12.66 12.60 -1.66
N SER A 391 13.76 13.33 -1.51
CA SER A 391 14.74 13.62 -2.59
C SER A 391 15.29 12.35 -3.27
N ASN A 392 15.42 11.24 -2.56
CA ASN A 392 15.81 9.95 -3.13
C ASN A 392 14.76 9.41 -4.10
N SER A 393 13.48 9.58 -3.78
CA SER A 393 12.36 9.19 -4.63
C SER A 393 12.33 10.01 -5.93
N TYR A 394 12.62 11.31 -5.86
CA TYR A 394 12.78 12.14 -7.05
C TYR A 394 13.90 11.65 -7.97
N ARG A 395 15.06 11.26 -7.40
CA ARG A 395 16.15 10.69 -8.21
C ARG A 395 15.74 9.38 -8.91
N GLY A 396 15.03 8.51 -8.19
CA GLY A 396 14.49 7.28 -8.77
C GLY A 396 13.51 7.56 -9.92
N TYR A 397 12.57 8.48 -9.69
CA TYR A 397 11.61 8.90 -10.72
C TYR A 397 12.31 9.51 -11.94
N SER A 398 13.20 10.48 -11.76
CA SER A 398 13.94 11.10 -12.88
C SER A 398 14.73 10.08 -13.69
N TYR A 399 15.34 9.08 -13.02
CA TYR A 399 16.03 7.99 -13.71
C TYR A 399 15.09 7.19 -14.62
N ILE A 400 13.94 6.74 -14.13
CA ILE A 400 13.05 5.90 -14.93
C ILE A 400 12.37 6.70 -16.05
N ALA A 401 11.97 7.95 -15.77
CA ALA A 401 11.31 8.83 -16.71
C ALA A 401 12.17 9.15 -17.94
N THR A 402 13.51 9.16 -17.77
CA THR A 402 14.47 9.41 -18.86
C THR A 402 15.05 8.13 -19.47
N SER A 403 14.77 6.97 -18.92
CA SER A 403 15.38 5.68 -19.32
C SER A 403 14.78 5.05 -20.57
N GLY A 404 13.56 5.45 -20.96
CA GLY A 404 12.75 4.77 -21.98
C GLY A 404 12.18 3.41 -21.53
N LYS A 405 12.31 3.04 -20.23
CA LYS A 405 11.83 1.79 -19.64
C LYS A 405 10.65 2.00 -18.68
N GLU A 406 10.17 3.21 -18.54
CA GLU A 406 9.02 3.52 -17.70
C GLU A 406 7.75 2.87 -18.24
N GLN A 407 6.92 2.35 -17.34
CA GLN A 407 5.56 1.89 -17.61
C GLN A 407 4.57 2.67 -16.73
N PRO A 408 3.31 2.86 -17.19
CA PRO A 408 2.29 3.50 -16.37
C PRO A 408 2.14 2.83 -15.00
N GLN A 409 1.89 3.60 -13.95
CA GLN A 409 1.65 3.07 -12.60
C GLN A 409 0.36 2.22 -12.51
N SER A 410 -0.55 2.36 -13.46
CA SER A 410 -1.73 1.50 -13.62
C SER A 410 -1.41 0.12 -14.22
N THR A 411 -0.15 -0.17 -14.52
CA THR A 411 0.29 -1.50 -14.96
C THR A 411 0.12 -2.47 -13.78
N GLN A 412 -0.59 -3.57 -13.98
CA GLN A 412 -0.75 -4.61 -12.95
C GLN A 412 0.64 -5.11 -12.49
N ALA A 413 0.83 -5.27 -11.19
CA ALA A 413 2.14 -5.48 -10.53
C ALA A 413 3.01 -6.57 -11.16
N ASP A 414 2.42 -7.70 -11.55
CA ASP A 414 3.14 -8.80 -12.20
C ASP A 414 3.41 -8.59 -13.70
N ARG A 415 2.88 -7.52 -14.31
CA ARG A 415 2.99 -7.23 -15.75
C ARG A 415 4.12 -6.26 -16.08
N TYR A 416 4.83 -5.73 -15.11
CA TYR A 416 6.02 -4.94 -15.38
C TYR A 416 7.08 -5.78 -16.09
N THR A 417 7.72 -5.20 -17.09
CA THR A 417 8.76 -5.89 -17.90
C THR A 417 10.06 -6.08 -17.14
N THR A 418 10.32 -5.23 -16.13
CA THR A 418 11.51 -5.29 -15.28
C THR A 418 11.15 -5.13 -13.80
N ASN A 419 11.93 -5.74 -12.91
CA ASN A 419 11.81 -5.51 -11.47
C ASN A 419 12.19 -4.07 -11.08
N THR A 420 13.17 -3.48 -11.77
CA THR A 420 13.55 -2.07 -11.58
C THR A 420 12.39 -1.13 -11.94
N GLY A 421 11.72 -1.37 -13.08
CA GLY A 421 10.55 -0.59 -13.48
C GLY A 421 9.43 -0.66 -12.46
N TYR A 422 9.10 -1.87 -11.98
CA TYR A 422 8.15 -2.07 -10.89
C TYR A 422 8.54 -1.31 -9.62
N SER A 423 9.76 -1.54 -9.13
CA SER A 423 10.21 -0.95 -7.87
C SER A 423 10.19 0.57 -7.89
N ILE A 424 10.62 1.19 -8.99
CA ILE A 424 10.60 2.65 -9.08
C ILE A 424 9.16 3.16 -9.23
N ALA A 425 8.30 2.49 -9.99
CA ALA A 425 6.90 2.89 -10.15
C ALA A 425 6.15 2.82 -8.80
N ALA A 426 6.31 1.71 -8.06
CA ALA A 426 5.65 1.51 -6.78
C ALA A 426 6.18 2.48 -5.71
N TYR A 427 7.47 2.44 -5.42
CA TYR A 427 8.08 3.19 -4.31
C TYR A 427 8.36 4.65 -4.66
N SER A 428 9.22 4.89 -5.66
CA SER A 428 9.74 6.24 -5.93
C SER A 428 8.70 7.13 -6.60
N LYS A 429 8.13 6.70 -7.72
CA LYS A 429 7.10 7.48 -8.43
C LYS A 429 5.83 7.61 -7.58
N GLY A 430 5.48 6.58 -6.80
CA GLY A 430 4.36 6.64 -5.86
C GLY A 430 4.57 7.66 -4.75
N ALA A 431 5.78 7.78 -4.17
CA ALA A 431 6.10 8.84 -3.21
C ALA A 431 6.13 10.23 -3.85
N VAL A 432 6.66 10.35 -5.07
CA VAL A 432 6.66 11.60 -5.84
C VAL A 432 5.24 12.03 -6.19
N PHE A 433 4.31 11.10 -6.45
CA PHE A 433 2.89 11.41 -6.64
C PHE A 433 2.33 12.23 -5.46
N LEU A 434 2.55 11.85 -4.21
CA LEU A 434 2.09 12.65 -3.07
C LEU A 434 2.82 13.98 -2.95
N SER A 435 4.13 14.01 -3.21
CA SER A 435 4.90 15.26 -3.21
C SER A 435 4.43 16.23 -4.28
N GLN A 436 4.07 15.74 -5.47
CA GLN A 436 3.50 16.56 -6.53
C GLN A 436 2.07 17.02 -6.20
N LEU A 437 1.27 16.17 -5.56
CA LEU A 437 -0.05 16.57 -5.09
C LEU A 437 0.08 17.69 -4.03
N GLU A 438 1.09 17.62 -3.13
CA GLU A 438 1.44 18.71 -2.21
C GLU A 438 1.74 20.01 -2.97
N TYR A 439 2.54 19.93 -4.04
CA TYR A 439 2.85 21.08 -4.89
C TYR A 439 1.60 21.69 -5.54
N VAL A 440 0.65 20.84 -5.99
CA VAL A 440 -0.58 21.28 -6.70
C VAL A 440 -1.61 21.89 -5.75
N ILE A 441 -1.90 21.24 -4.60
CA ILE A 441 -2.99 21.66 -3.70
C ILE A 441 -2.51 22.36 -2.43
N GLY A 442 -1.21 22.36 -2.14
CA GLY A 442 -0.59 22.91 -0.94
C GLY A 442 -0.54 21.91 0.22
N LYS A 443 0.50 22.03 1.06
CA LYS A 443 0.82 21.12 2.17
C LYS A 443 -0.33 20.91 3.16
N ASP A 444 -1.00 21.98 3.55
CA ASP A 444 -2.11 21.89 4.52
C ASP A 444 -3.29 21.10 3.97
N ASN A 445 -3.59 21.24 2.68
CA ASN A 445 -4.65 20.48 2.03
C ASN A 445 -4.24 19.01 1.87
N LEU A 446 -2.99 18.70 1.55
CA LEU A 446 -2.53 17.30 1.52
C LEU A 446 -2.63 16.65 2.90
N ASN A 447 -2.17 17.32 3.96
CA ASN A 447 -2.29 16.82 5.34
C ASN A 447 -3.75 16.54 5.73
N LYS A 448 -4.65 17.47 5.43
CA LYS A 448 -6.09 17.27 5.65
C LYS A 448 -6.67 16.14 4.80
N THR A 449 -6.16 15.97 3.59
CA THR A 449 -6.57 14.88 2.69
C THR A 449 -6.22 13.53 3.29
N LEU A 450 -5.00 13.34 3.78
CA LEU A 450 -4.57 12.07 4.39
C LEU A 450 -5.43 11.71 5.62
N LEU A 451 -5.64 12.67 6.53
CA LEU A 451 -6.50 12.48 7.71
C LEU A 451 -7.95 12.16 7.33
N ARG A 452 -8.50 12.83 6.32
CA ARG A 452 -9.86 12.61 5.85
C ARG A 452 -9.99 11.28 5.10
N TYR A 453 -8.98 10.91 4.31
CA TYR A 453 -8.94 9.65 3.59
C TYR A 453 -8.99 8.48 4.56
N TYR A 454 -8.16 8.49 5.61
CA TYR A 454 -8.24 7.50 6.67
C TYR A 454 -9.62 7.47 7.34
N LYS A 455 -10.18 8.62 7.69
CA LYS A 455 -11.51 8.69 8.34
C LYS A 455 -12.64 8.11 7.49
N GLU A 456 -12.60 8.30 6.16
CA GLU A 456 -13.65 7.84 5.24
C GLU A 456 -13.45 6.38 4.79
N TRP A 457 -12.18 5.92 4.72
CA TRP A 457 -11.83 4.68 4.04
C TRP A 457 -11.14 3.63 4.88
N ALA A 458 -10.82 3.87 6.15
CA ALA A 458 -10.27 2.83 7.02
C ALA A 458 -11.20 1.60 7.09
N PHE A 459 -10.61 0.40 7.07
CA PHE A 459 -11.28 -0.90 7.01
C PHE A 459 -12.08 -1.17 5.73
N LYS A 460 -11.69 -0.54 4.63
CA LYS A 460 -12.30 -0.71 3.32
C LYS A 460 -11.22 -0.93 2.26
N HIS A 461 -11.67 -1.16 1.02
CA HIS A 461 -10.82 -1.32 -0.16
C HIS A 461 -10.94 -0.09 -1.09
N PRO A 462 -10.26 1.04 -0.75
CA PRO A 462 -10.32 2.23 -1.60
C PRO A 462 -9.53 2.05 -2.89
N THR A 463 -9.95 2.78 -3.91
CA THR A 463 -9.30 2.89 -5.21
C THR A 463 -8.56 4.22 -5.36
N PRO A 464 -7.71 4.39 -6.39
CA PRO A 464 -7.12 5.69 -6.71
C PRO A 464 -8.13 6.83 -6.85
N ASN A 465 -9.29 6.55 -7.45
CA ASN A 465 -10.37 7.53 -7.58
C ASN A 465 -10.91 7.98 -6.23
N ASP A 466 -11.02 7.07 -5.25
CA ASP A 466 -11.51 7.41 -3.92
C ASP A 466 -10.56 8.36 -3.20
N PHE A 467 -9.25 8.14 -3.33
CA PHE A 467 -8.23 9.04 -2.79
C PHE A 467 -8.31 10.44 -3.44
N ILE A 468 -8.35 10.50 -4.77
CA ILE A 468 -8.44 11.77 -5.50
C ILE A 468 -9.73 12.51 -5.16
N ARG A 469 -10.88 11.82 -5.06
CA ARG A 469 -12.16 12.43 -4.64
C ARG A 469 -12.07 13.06 -3.25
N VAL A 470 -11.32 12.47 -2.32
CA VAL A 470 -11.06 13.08 -1.01
C VAL A 470 -10.19 14.33 -1.14
N ALA A 471 -9.14 14.29 -1.97
CA ALA A 471 -8.27 15.44 -2.23
C ALA A 471 -9.04 16.61 -2.86
N GLU A 472 -9.91 16.34 -3.83
CA GLU A 472 -10.81 17.32 -4.44
C GLU A 472 -11.75 17.97 -3.43
N LYS A 473 -12.41 17.18 -2.59
CA LYS A 473 -13.31 17.68 -1.53
C LYS A 473 -12.58 18.54 -0.49
N VAL A 474 -11.31 18.31 -0.26
CA VAL A 474 -10.50 19.09 0.71
C VAL A 474 -9.97 20.37 0.09
N SER A 475 -9.44 20.30 -1.13
CA SER A 475 -8.76 21.41 -1.79
C SER A 475 -9.68 22.31 -2.60
N GLY A 476 -10.83 21.79 -3.06
CA GLY A 476 -11.71 22.44 -4.03
C GLY A 476 -11.14 22.43 -5.45
N ALA A 477 -10.07 21.66 -5.71
CA ALA A 477 -9.48 21.50 -7.02
C ALA A 477 -10.10 20.32 -7.76
N GLU A 478 -10.19 20.41 -9.10
CA GLU A 478 -10.48 19.26 -9.97
C GLU A 478 -9.14 18.58 -10.29
N LEU A 479 -9.03 17.26 -10.03
CA LEU A 479 -7.77 16.52 -10.06
C LEU A 479 -7.78 15.27 -10.97
N ASP A 480 -8.83 15.03 -11.73
CA ASP A 480 -8.90 13.87 -12.65
C ASP A 480 -7.74 13.87 -13.66
N TRP A 481 -7.35 15.05 -14.16
CA TRP A 481 -6.20 15.21 -15.04
C TRP A 481 -4.91 14.76 -14.38
N TYR A 482 -4.75 15.08 -13.09
CA TYR A 482 -3.58 14.75 -12.30
C TYR A 482 -3.45 13.23 -12.13
N LEU A 483 -4.54 12.56 -11.72
CA LEU A 483 -4.57 11.10 -11.59
C LEU A 483 -4.26 10.42 -12.92
N THR A 484 -4.87 10.88 -14.01
CA THR A 484 -4.67 10.31 -15.34
C THR A 484 -3.22 10.43 -15.81
N ASP A 485 -2.65 11.63 -15.77
CA ASP A 485 -1.28 11.84 -16.25
C ASP A 485 -0.24 11.08 -15.44
N TRP A 486 -0.36 11.08 -14.10
CA TRP A 486 0.59 10.37 -13.25
C TRP A 486 0.50 8.86 -13.33
N THR A 487 -0.70 8.29 -13.40
CA THR A 487 -0.87 6.84 -13.21
C THR A 487 -1.11 6.08 -14.49
N GLN A 488 -1.76 6.69 -15.50
CA GLN A 488 -2.15 5.99 -16.72
C GLN A 488 -1.23 6.30 -17.91
N THR A 489 -0.28 7.21 -17.74
CA THR A 489 0.68 7.61 -18.77
C THR A 489 2.11 7.58 -18.27
N THR A 490 3.06 7.75 -19.18
CA THR A 490 4.47 8.04 -18.90
C THR A 490 4.82 9.48 -19.29
N ASN A 491 3.84 10.38 -19.26
CA ASN A 491 4.06 11.79 -19.50
C ASN A 491 4.97 12.39 -18.42
N THR A 492 5.85 13.29 -18.83
CA THR A 492 6.80 13.95 -17.95
C THR A 492 6.50 15.41 -17.76
N ILE A 493 6.91 15.97 -16.64
CA ILE A 493 6.94 17.42 -16.40
C ILE A 493 8.27 17.94 -16.94
N ASP A 494 8.21 18.93 -17.81
CA ASP A 494 9.36 19.69 -18.31
C ASP A 494 8.85 21.09 -18.73
N TYR A 495 9.26 22.11 -18.00
CA TYR A 495 8.91 23.50 -18.24
C TYR A 495 10.18 24.34 -18.34
N GLY A 496 10.19 25.29 -19.27
CA GLY A 496 11.36 26.13 -19.47
C GLY A 496 11.02 27.61 -19.64
N ILE A 497 12.00 28.48 -19.35
CA ILE A 497 11.94 29.90 -19.66
C ILE A 497 12.34 30.08 -21.10
N LYS A 498 11.34 30.23 -21.98
CA LYS A 498 11.56 30.32 -23.45
C LYS A 498 12.18 31.61 -23.90
N ASN A 499 11.66 32.73 -23.39
CA ASN A 499 12.07 34.05 -23.91
C ASN A 499 11.77 35.17 -22.89
N ILE A 500 12.63 36.18 -22.87
CA ILE A 500 12.46 37.41 -22.08
C ILE A 500 12.70 38.59 -23.01
N VAL A 501 11.67 39.39 -23.25
CA VAL A 501 11.74 40.59 -24.11
C VAL A 501 11.54 41.84 -23.29
N SER A 502 12.59 42.66 -23.16
CA SER A 502 12.55 43.94 -22.46
C SER A 502 12.33 45.09 -23.42
N GLU A 503 11.24 45.85 -23.24
CA GLU A 503 10.92 47.10 -23.93
C GLU A 503 11.15 48.30 -22.99
N LYS A 504 10.77 49.52 -23.42
CA LYS A 504 11.00 50.72 -22.60
C LYS A 504 10.33 50.67 -21.23
N GLU A 505 9.08 50.21 -21.16
CA GLU A 505 8.24 50.28 -19.96
C GLU A 505 7.81 48.92 -19.41
N LYS A 506 8.10 47.82 -20.10
CA LYS A 506 7.66 46.48 -19.74
C LYS A 506 8.68 45.41 -20.11
N THR A 507 8.64 44.29 -19.37
CA THR A 507 9.34 43.05 -19.70
C THR A 507 8.32 41.94 -19.85
N THR A 508 8.31 41.30 -21.02
CA THR A 508 7.48 40.13 -21.29
C THR A 508 8.30 38.87 -21.05
N ILE A 509 7.80 37.99 -20.21
CA ILE A 509 8.38 36.67 -19.88
C ILE A 509 7.48 35.63 -20.53
N THR A 510 8.08 34.72 -21.30
CA THR A 510 7.39 33.58 -21.90
C THR A 510 7.93 32.28 -21.34
N ILE A 511 7.02 31.48 -20.76
CA ILE A 511 7.27 30.12 -20.28
C ILE A 511 6.75 29.14 -21.32
N GLU A 512 7.45 28.03 -21.53
CA GLU A 512 6.99 26.95 -22.39
C GLU A 512 6.82 25.65 -21.59
N ARG A 513 5.80 24.88 -21.95
CA ARG A 513 5.63 23.52 -21.54
C ARG A 513 6.22 22.59 -22.60
N ILE A 514 7.28 21.88 -22.26
CA ILE A 514 8.01 20.96 -23.15
C ILE A 514 7.49 19.53 -22.90
N GLY A 515 7.35 19.15 -21.64
CA GLY A 515 6.75 17.88 -21.25
C GLY A 515 5.23 17.82 -21.50
N LEU A 516 4.67 16.62 -21.57
CA LEU A 516 3.26 16.44 -21.88
C LEU A 516 2.36 16.55 -20.65
N MET A 517 2.90 16.34 -19.45
CA MET A 517 2.13 16.48 -18.21
C MET A 517 1.97 17.96 -17.82
N PRO A 518 0.74 18.48 -17.75
CA PRO A 518 0.50 19.85 -17.32
C PRO A 518 0.68 20.01 -15.82
N MET A 519 1.23 21.16 -15.37
CA MET A 519 1.37 21.52 -13.97
C MET A 519 1.05 23.01 -13.77
N PRO A 520 0.51 23.43 -12.62
CA PRO A 520 0.53 24.83 -12.22
C PRO A 520 1.97 25.25 -11.94
N ILE A 521 2.32 26.53 -12.17
CA ILE A 521 3.70 26.97 -12.15
C ILE A 521 3.93 28.07 -11.12
N ASP A 522 4.87 27.84 -10.21
CA ASP A 522 5.44 28.87 -9.33
C ASP A 522 6.63 29.53 -10.03
N ILE A 523 6.70 30.86 -10.00
CA ILE A 523 7.79 31.63 -10.60
C ILE A 523 8.31 32.63 -9.56
N LYS A 524 9.61 32.64 -9.35
CA LYS A 524 10.30 33.63 -8.55
C LYS A 524 11.13 34.55 -9.43
N VAL A 525 10.87 35.85 -9.31
CA VAL A 525 11.64 36.89 -9.99
C VAL A 525 12.48 37.63 -8.94
N THR A 526 13.80 37.65 -9.13
CA THR A 526 14.71 38.40 -8.27
C THR A 526 15.24 39.60 -9.04
N TYR A 527 15.25 40.77 -8.42
CA TYR A 527 15.72 42.02 -9.00
C TYR A 527 17.15 42.37 -8.54
N GLU A 528 17.82 43.28 -9.26
CA GLU A 528 19.18 43.73 -8.91
C GLU A 528 19.27 44.41 -7.54
N ASP A 529 18.19 45.02 -7.06
CA ASP A 529 18.08 45.64 -5.72
C ASP A 529 17.88 44.61 -4.59
N GLY A 530 17.86 43.30 -4.91
CA GLY A 530 17.67 42.22 -3.97
C GLY A 530 16.21 41.92 -3.62
N LYS A 531 15.26 42.69 -4.12
CA LYS A 531 13.83 42.40 -3.93
C LYS A 531 13.42 41.21 -4.76
N MET A 532 12.34 40.56 -4.32
CA MET A 532 11.79 39.37 -4.96
C MET A 532 10.27 39.53 -5.11
N ASP A 533 9.75 39.04 -6.25
CA ASP A 533 8.32 38.88 -6.47
C ASP A 533 8.04 37.44 -6.86
N ASN A 534 6.98 36.84 -6.25
CA ASN A 534 6.53 35.50 -6.55
C ASN A 534 5.22 35.55 -7.33
N PHE A 535 5.15 34.76 -8.39
CA PHE A 535 3.99 34.62 -9.25
C PHE A 535 3.54 33.16 -9.28
N TYR A 536 2.25 32.96 -9.39
CA TYR A 536 1.63 31.64 -9.54
C TYR A 536 0.74 31.64 -10.78
N ILE A 537 0.94 30.66 -11.65
CA ILE A 537 0.14 30.41 -12.84
C ILE A 537 -0.67 29.15 -12.59
N PRO A 538 -1.97 29.23 -12.28
CA PRO A 538 -2.82 28.05 -12.14
C PRO A 538 -3.13 27.43 -13.50
N LEU A 539 -3.47 26.14 -13.48
CA LEU A 539 -4.06 25.50 -14.66
C LEU A 539 -5.56 25.78 -14.70
N GLN A 540 -6.08 26.12 -15.86
CA GLN A 540 -7.52 26.35 -16.06
C GLN A 540 -8.36 25.13 -15.67
N MET A 541 -7.86 23.91 -15.87
CA MET A 541 -8.57 22.67 -15.55
C MET A 541 -8.69 22.41 -14.06
N MET A 542 -7.85 22.99 -13.22
CA MET A 542 -7.92 22.84 -11.75
C MET A 542 -9.14 23.53 -11.13
N ARG A 543 -9.70 24.54 -11.79
CA ARG A 543 -10.86 25.35 -11.35
C ARG A 543 -10.67 26.09 -10.02
N THR A 544 -9.47 26.10 -9.45
CA THR A 544 -9.13 26.79 -8.21
C THR A 544 -7.64 27.12 -8.16
N ASN A 545 -7.23 27.83 -7.13
CA ASN A 545 -5.85 28.21 -6.85
C ASN A 545 -5.38 27.55 -5.56
N LYS A 546 -4.13 27.10 -5.51
CA LYS A 546 -3.55 26.69 -4.24
C LYS A 546 -3.37 27.88 -3.28
N PRO A 547 -3.44 27.67 -1.96
CA PRO A 547 -3.07 28.68 -0.99
C PRO A 547 -1.62 29.17 -1.19
N ASN A 548 -1.35 30.44 -0.88
CA ASN A 548 0.02 30.96 -0.88
C ASN A 548 0.92 30.13 0.06
N PRO A 549 1.93 29.41 -0.43
CA PRO A 549 2.84 28.62 0.39
C PRO A 549 3.88 29.49 1.14
N ARG A 550 3.99 30.76 0.81
CA ARG A 550 4.99 31.72 1.30
C ARG A 550 4.33 32.80 2.14
N ILE A 551 4.00 32.49 3.38
CA ILE A 551 3.36 33.43 4.29
C ILE A 551 4.27 34.65 4.53
N GLY A 552 3.76 35.84 4.24
CA GLY A 552 4.50 37.12 4.41
C GLY A 552 5.33 37.57 3.21
N GLU A 553 5.38 36.79 2.14
CA GLU A 553 6.00 37.20 0.87
C GLU A 553 4.95 37.68 -0.15
N SER A 554 5.39 38.40 -1.18
CA SER A 554 4.54 38.74 -2.31
C SER A 554 4.06 37.45 -3.00
N TRP A 555 2.79 37.42 -3.40
CA TRP A 555 2.21 36.28 -4.11
C TRP A 555 1.15 36.81 -5.08
N THR A 556 1.48 36.80 -6.36
CA THR A 556 0.59 37.29 -7.42
C THR A 556 0.09 36.11 -8.23
N VAL A 557 -1.23 35.86 -8.17
CA VAL A 557 -1.88 34.87 -9.04
C VAL A 557 -2.10 35.51 -10.41
N LEU A 558 -1.53 34.88 -11.42
CA LEU A 558 -1.69 35.26 -12.82
C LEU A 558 -2.95 34.60 -13.42
N PRO A 559 -3.44 35.04 -14.59
CA PRO A 559 -4.51 34.34 -15.32
C PRO A 559 -4.18 32.86 -15.57
N ASP A 560 -5.21 32.02 -15.56
CA ASP A 560 -5.09 30.58 -15.72
C ASP A 560 -4.43 30.19 -17.06
N TRP A 561 -3.58 29.17 -17.04
CA TRP A 561 -3.00 28.60 -18.24
C TRP A 561 -3.88 27.46 -18.77
N ALA A 562 -4.44 27.63 -19.97
CA ALA A 562 -5.14 26.55 -20.66
C ALA A 562 -4.10 25.56 -21.21
N TRP A 563 -4.16 24.30 -20.79
CA TRP A 563 -3.15 23.27 -21.08
C TRP A 563 -2.86 23.06 -22.58
N ALA A 564 -3.84 23.32 -23.44
CA ALA A 564 -3.68 23.19 -24.89
C ALA A 564 -2.65 24.17 -25.50
N TYR A 565 -2.37 25.27 -24.80
CA TYR A 565 -1.35 26.23 -25.26
C TYR A 565 0.03 25.78 -24.78
N PRO A 566 1.02 25.61 -25.71
CA PRO A 566 2.36 25.19 -25.31
C PRO A 566 3.17 26.29 -24.62
N ASN A 567 2.74 27.56 -24.75
CA ASN A 567 3.42 28.73 -24.18
C ASN A 567 2.46 29.59 -23.38
N TYR A 568 3.01 30.22 -22.35
CA TYR A 568 2.31 31.23 -21.54
C TYR A 568 3.19 32.48 -21.43
N SER A 569 2.61 33.64 -21.62
CA SER A 569 3.34 34.90 -21.50
C SER A 569 2.66 35.83 -20.51
N PHE A 570 3.45 36.48 -19.66
CA PHE A 570 2.99 37.54 -18.78
C PHE A 570 3.93 38.74 -18.79
N VAL A 571 3.44 39.87 -18.30
CA VAL A 571 4.13 41.17 -18.42
C VAL A 571 4.43 41.74 -17.04
N LEU A 572 5.69 42.11 -16.83
CA LEU A 572 6.12 42.88 -15.66
C LEU A 572 6.37 44.34 -16.06
N LYS A 573 6.02 45.27 -15.14
CA LYS A 573 6.42 46.68 -15.33
C LYS A 573 7.93 46.80 -15.18
N LYS A 574 8.57 47.59 -16.04
CA LYS A 574 10.03 47.79 -16.05
C LYS A 574 10.46 48.90 -15.09
N ASP A 575 10.01 48.86 -13.84
CA ASP A 575 10.45 49.77 -12.78
C ASP A 575 11.70 49.26 -12.04
N LYS A 576 12.06 47.99 -12.24
CA LYS A 576 13.24 47.32 -11.68
C LYS A 576 13.95 46.46 -12.69
N ARG A 577 15.28 46.33 -12.57
CA ARG A 577 16.05 45.42 -13.40
C ARG A 577 15.97 43.98 -12.85
N ILE A 578 15.57 43.04 -13.68
CA ILE A 578 15.53 41.62 -13.34
C ILE A 578 16.95 41.07 -13.27
N LYS A 579 17.30 40.43 -12.17
CA LYS A 579 18.54 39.69 -11.97
C LYS A 579 18.41 38.23 -12.42
N SER A 580 17.36 37.55 -11.95
CA SER A 580 17.09 36.16 -12.30
C SER A 580 15.60 35.85 -12.25
N ILE A 581 15.21 34.80 -12.99
CA ILE A 581 13.88 34.19 -12.96
C ILE A 581 14.06 32.69 -12.73
N VAL A 582 13.29 32.11 -11.83
CA VAL A 582 13.33 30.69 -11.50
C VAL A 582 11.91 30.11 -11.52
N ILE A 583 11.70 29.06 -12.27
CA ILE A 583 10.51 28.19 -12.18
C ILE A 583 10.73 27.25 -11.00
N ASP A 584 9.77 27.18 -10.09
CA ASP A 584 9.81 26.31 -8.91
C ASP A 584 11.12 26.36 -8.10
N ASP A 585 11.36 27.46 -7.39
CA ASP A 585 12.50 27.58 -6.49
C ASP A 585 12.37 26.73 -5.19
N SER A 586 11.23 26.05 -4.99
CA SER A 586 11.04 25.08 -3.90
C SER A 586 11.70 23.73 -4.18
N GLY A 587 11.93 23.38 -5.45
CA GLY A 587 12.41 22.08 -5.88
C GLY A 587 11.42 20.94 -5.63
N LEU A 588 10.13 21.25 -5.46
CA LEU A 588 9.08 20.23 -5.27
C LEU A 588 8.51 19.75 -6.60
N MET A 589 8.50 20.56 -7.66
CA MET A 589 8.04 20.11 -8.97
C MET A 589 9.01 19.07 -9.52
N ALA A 590 8.49 17.91 -9.93
CA ALA A 590 9.29 16.81 -10.46
C ALA A 590 9.63 17.01 -11.95
N ASP A 591 10.16 18.18 -12.28
CA ASP A 591 10.66 18.52 -13.60
C ASP A 591 11.89 17.66 -13.91
N ILE A 592 11.89 17.05 -15.10
CA ILE A 592 12.99 16.15 -15.52
C ILE A 592 14.20 16.89 -16.08
N ASN A 593 14.08 18.21 -16.33
CA ASN A 593 15.14 19.05 -16.92
C ASN A 593 15.25 20.39 -16.19
N LEU A 594 15.94 20.43 -15.07
CA LEU A 594 16.09 21.63 -14.25
C LEU A 594 16.97 22.72 -14.88
N GLU A 595 17.70 22.43 -15.98
CA GLU A 595 18.61 23.39 -16.60
C GLU A 595 17.86 24.53 -17.32
N ASN A 596 16.63 24.27 -17.80
CA ASN A 596 15.81 25.26 -18.50
C ASN A 596 14.88 26.06 -17.53
N ASN A 597 14.85 25.70 -16.24
CA ASN A 597 14.00 26.35 -15.24
C ASN A 597 14.55 27.69 -14.74
N THR A 598 15.81 28.01 -15.03
CA THR A 598 16.47 29.20 -14.49
C THR A 598 17.02 30.09 -15.62
N TYR A 599 16.70 31.38 -15.52
CA TYR A 599 17.28 32.42 -16.34
C TYR A 599 18.04 33.40 -15.47
N ASN A 600 19.31 33.69 -15.81
CA ASN A 600 20.13 34.71 -15.20
C ASN A 600 20.44 35.79 -16.26
N LEU A 601 20.07 37.03 -15.96
CA LEU A 601 20.47 38.15 -16.80
C LEU A 601 22.00 38.35 -16.67
N LYS A 602 22.69 38.35 -17.80
CA LYS A 602 24.15 38.61 -17.88
C LYS A 602 24.41 40.11 -17.86
#